data_5dbbb878180e12e4c52fb769ff806968
#
_entry.id   5dbbb878180e12e4c52fb769ff806968
#
_cell.length_a   1.000
_cell.length_b   1.000
_cell.length_c   1.000
_cell.angle_alpha   90.00
_cell.angle_beta   90.00
_cell.angle_gamma   90.00
#
_symmetry.space_group_name_H-M   'P 1'
#
loop_
_entity.id
_entity.type
_entity.pdbx_description
1 polymer ?
#
loop_
_entity_poly.entity_id
_entity_poly.type
_entity_poly.pdbx_seq_one_letter_code
_entity_poly.pdbx_strand_id
1 'polypeptide(L)'
;MTVAVRAAVVEDVEAISSVFMACWSTSYANVLPASDISRWSPHRAQRAWTDHVTAARGQNVSVAEVDQAIAGVVRWHAEGSVAEIDSLYVSPAMAGRGVGRLLVEATCEAAVNQQCRRLLLWVFETNDSAREFYRRLGFVEDGRRHRTPDYSVVEIGMERVLANTGRGTEEA
;
A
#
# COMPACT_ATOMS: atom_id res chain seq x y z
N MET A 1 -22.56 5.44 -0.90
CA MET A 1 -21.09 5.42 -0.70
C MET A 1 -20.43 5.32 -2.07
N THR A 2 -19.91 6.43 -2.57
CA THR A 2 -19.14 6.45 -3.83
C THR A 2 -17.67 6.25 -3.49
N VAL A 3 -17.01 5.28 -4.12
CA VAL A 3 -15.58 5.03 -3.93
C VAL A 3 -14.88 5.20 -5.27
N ALA A 4 -13.82 5.99 -5.30
CA ALA A 4 -12.97 6.18 -6.46
C ALA A 4 -11.50 6.02 -6.07
N VAL A 5 -10.69 5.43 -6.98
CA VAL A 5 -9.23 5.40 -6.84
C VAL A 5 -8.63 6.28 -7.93
N ARG A 6 -7.73 7.16 -7.54
CA ARG A 6 -7.02 8.08 -8.44
C ARG A 6 -5.59 8.31 -8.01
N ALA A 7 -4.78 8.85 -8.90
CA ALA A 7 -3.45 9.32 -8.54
C ALA A 7 -3.55 10.41 -7.45
N ALA A 8 -2.61 10.38 -6.50
CA ALA A 8 -2.49 11.41 -5.48
C ALA A 8 -1.93 12.70 -6.08
N VAL A 9 -2.39 13.83 -5.57
CA VAL A 9 -1.87 15.17 -5.86
C VAL A 9 -1.35 15.82 -4.58
N VAL A 10 -0.59 16.89 -4.70
CA VAL A 10 0.06 17.54 -3.53
C VAL A 10 -0.96 18.03 -2.50
N GLU A 11 -2.15 18.40 -2.94
CA GLU A 11 -3.26 18.83 -2.09
C GLU A 11 -3.80 17.71 -1.19
N ASP A 12 -3.54 16.44 -1.55
CA ASP A 12 -3.97 15.28 -0.74
C ASP A 12 -3.05 15.00 0.45
N VAL A 13 -1.84 15.58 0.48
CA VAL A 13 -0.78 15.22 1.44
C VAL A 13 -1.23 15.34 2.89
N GLU A 14 -2.01 16.36 3.23
CA GLU A 14 -2.52 16.54 4.60
C GLU A 14 -3.46 15.41 4.99
N ALA A 15 -4.40 15.06 4.12
CA ALA A 15 -5.35 13.97 4.35
C ALA A 15 -4.66 12.60 4.37
N ILE A 16 -3.71 12.35 3.46
CA ILE A 16 -2.87 11.15 3.45
C ILE A 16 -2.11 11.01 4.76
N SER A 17 -1.46 12.09 5.22
CA SER A 17 -0.70 12.10 6.48
C SER A 17 -1.60 11.81 7.68
N SER A 18 -2.84 12.31 7.67
CA SER A 18 -3.84 12.04 8.71
C SER A 18 -4.24 10.56 8.73
N VAL A 19 -4.50 9.95 7.57
CA VAL A 19 -4.78 8.51 7.44
C VAL A 19 -3.60 7.68 7.95
N PHE A 20 -2.38 8.03 7.52
CA PHE A 20 -1.16 7.38 7.97
C PHE A 20 -1.00 7.42 9.50
N MET A 21 -1.11 8.61 10.11
CA MET A 21 -0.97 8.77 11.55
C MET A 21 -2.06 8.04 12.33
N ALA A 22 -3.30 8.01 11.83
CA ALA A 22 -4.37 7.24 12.43
C ALA A 22 -4.07 5.73 12.42
N CYS A 23 -3.52 5.19 11.33
CA CYS A 23 -3.10 3.79 11.26
C CYS A 23 -1.96 3.51 12.26
N TRP A 24 -0.96 4.37 12.35
CA TRP A 24 0.17 4.18 13.26
C TRP A 24 -0.24 4.24 14.73
N SER A 25 -1.17 5.11 15.10
CA SER A 25 -1.65 5.23 16.48
C SER A 25 -2.65 4.13 16.90
N THR A 26 -3.32 3.49 15.96
CA THR A 26 -4.37 2.50 16.27
C THR A 26 -4.05 1.11 15.75
N SER A 27 -3.89 0.95 14.42
CA SER A 27 -3.74 -0.37 13.78
C SER A 27 -2.42 -1.04 14.14
N TYR A 28 -1.34 -0.26 14.31
CA TYR A 28 -0.02 -0.78 14.67
C TYR A 28 0.24 -0.86 16.18
N ALA A 29 -0.67 -0.38 17.03
CA ALA A 29 -0.49 -0.38 18.49
C ALA A 29 -0.26 -1.78 19.07
N ASN A 30 -0.79 -2.83 18.43
CA ASN A 30 -0.60 -4.23 18.83
C ASN A 30 0.42 -4.98 17.96
N VAL A 31 1.06 -4.30 17.01
CA VAL A 31 2.00 -4.89 16.04
C VAL A 31 3.43 -4.46 16.32
N LEU A 32 3.60 -3.20 16.70
CA LEU A 32 4.89 -2.56 16.91
C LEU A 32 5.07 -2.10 18.37
N PRO A 33 6.31 -2.09 18.88
CA PRO A 33 6.62 -1.42 20.13
C PRO A 33 6.27 0.07 20.10
N ALA A 34 5.86 0.62 21.24
CA ALA A 34 5.52 2.03 21.36
C ALA A 34 6.67 2.98 20.94
N SER A 35 7.93 2.56 21.15
CA SER A 35 9.12 3.28 20.71
C SER A 35 9.20 3.43 19.19
N ASP A 36 8.75 2.43 18.43
CA ASP A 36 8.73 2.47 16.97
C ASP A 36 7.59 3.37 16.47
N ILE A 37 6.43 3.30 17.12
CA ILE A 37 5.27 4.15 16.81
C ILE A 37 5.58 5.62 17.08
N SER A 38 6.21 5.95 18.20
CA SER A 38 6.54 7.31 18.61
C SER A 38 7.58 8.01 17.72
N ARG A 39 8.23 7.28 16.82
CA ARG A 39 9.16 7.86 15.82
C ARG A 39 8.45 8.72 14.77
N TRP A 40 7.14 8.54 14.61
CA TRP A 40 6.34 9.33 13.70
C TRP A 40 5.64 10.49 14.42
N SER A 41 5.82 11.69 13.89
CA SER A 41 5.07 12.88 14.24
C SER A 41 4.26 13.35 13.03
N PRO A 42 3.20 14.14 13.21
CA PRO A 42 2.43 14.71 12.09
C PRO A 42 3.31 15.44 11.08
N HIS A 43 4.25 16.25 11.55
CA HIS A 43 5.18 16.97 10.68
C HIS A 43 6.12 16.05 9.89
N ARG A 44 6.64 14.99 10.52
CA ARG A 44 7.49 14.00 9.84
C ARG A 44 6.68 13.24 8.79
N ALA A 45 5.46 12.83 9.11
CA ALA A 45 4.56 12.17 8.18
C ALA A 45 4.25 13.06 6.97
N GLN A 46 3.90 14.33 7.21
CA GLN A 46 3.61 15.27 6.14
C GLN A 46 4.80 15.48 5.19
N ARG A 47 6.01 15.65 5.74
CA ARG A 47 7.22 15.76 4.90
C ARG A 47 7.44 14.52 4.06
N ALA A 48 7.40 13.33 4.66
CA ALA A 48 7.61 12.07 3.96
C ALA A 48 6.59 11.89 2.83
N TRP A 49 5.30 12.17 3.09
CA TRP A 49 4.27 12.05 2.05
C TRP A 49 4.37 13.13 0.99
N THR A 50 4.80 14.35 1.33
CA THR A 50 5.13 15.37 0.32
C THR A 50 6.21 14.85 -0.62
N ASP A 51 7.30 14.33 -0.08
CA ASP A 51 8.41 13.79 -0.88
C ASP A 51 7.95 12.64 -1.79
N HIS A 52 7.09 11.74 -1.29
CA HIS A 52 6.56 10.63 -2.08
C HIS A 52 5.62 11.06 -3.19
N VAL A 53 4.70 12.00 -2.91
CA VAL A 53 3.71 12.48 -3.90
C VAL A 53 4.37 13.34 -4.97
N THR A 54 5.43 14.10 -4.62
CA THR A 54 6.13 14.99 -5.56
C THR A 54 7.32 14.33 -6.25
N ALA A 55 7.67 13.09 -5.88
CA ALA A 55 8.81 12.39 -6.48
C ALA A 55 8.62 12.19 -7.99
N ALA A 56 9.57 12.72 -8.77
CA ALA A 56 9.48 12.78 -10.23
C ALA A 56 9.72 11.44 -10.95
N ARG A 57 10.12 10.36 -10.26
CA ARG A 57 10.50 9.09 -10.91
C ARG A 57 10.13 7.86 -10.11
N GLY A 58 9.39 6.94 -10.76
CA GLY A 58 9.30 5.53 -10.40
C GLY A 58 8.43 5.20 -9.20
N GLN A 59 7.85 6.17 -8.53
CA GLN A 59 6.91 5.92 -7.44
C GLN A 59 5.50 6.34 -7.85
N ASN A 60 4.58 5.40 -7.68
CA ASN A 60 3.18 5.65 -7.94
C ASN A 60 2.46 5.76 -6.58
N VAL A 61 1.79 6.87 -6.36
CA VAL A 61 0.94 7.08 -5.19
C VAL A 61 -0.49 7.25 -5.66
N SER A 62 -1.38 6.41 -5.15
CA SER A 62 -2.82 6.50 -5.43
C SER A 62 -3.60 6.60 -4.13
N VAL A 63 -4.69 7.32 -4.17
CA VAL A 63 -5.62 7.47 -3.04
C VAL A 63 -6.97 6.88 -3.37
N ALA A 64 -7.63 6.36 -2.34
CA ALA A 64 -9.04 5.99 -2.40
C ALA A 64 -9.86 7.10 -1.74
N GLU A 65 -10.76 7.69 -2.50
CA GLU A 65 -11.76 8.63 -2.02
C GLU A 65 -13.07 7.92 -1.70
N VAL A 66 -13.65 8.22 -0.57
CA VAL A 66 -15.00 7.78 -0.18
C VAL A 66 -15.80 9.03 0.17
N ASP A 67 -16.87 9.27 -0.61
CA ASP A 67 -17.73 10.46 -0.44
C ASP A 67 -16.91 11.77 -0.34
N GLN A 68 -15.92 11.93 -1.24
CA GLN A 68 -15.00 13.07 -1.38
C GLN A 68 -13.94 13.21 -0.26
N ALA A 69 -13.82 12.25 0.64
CA ALA A 69 -12.77 12.23 1.66
C ALA A 69 -11.75 11.13 1.35
N ILE A 70 -10.45 11.41 1.57
CA ILE A 70 -9.39 10.41 1.44
C ILE A 70 -9.55 9.37 2.55
N ALA A 71 -9.82 8.14 2.14
CA ALA A 71 -10.04 7.00 3.03
C ALA A 71 -8.86 6.03 3.07
N GLY A 72 -7.96 6.11 2.12
CA GLY A 72 -6.77 5.25 2.06
C GLY A 72 -5.78 5.71 1.00
N VAL A 73 -4.56 5.19 1.10
CA VAL A 73 -3.45 5.49 0.19
C VAL A 73 -2.63 4.24 -0.05
N VAL A 74 -2.15 4.07 -1.26
CA VAL A 74 -1.16 3.06 -1.65
C VAL A 74 0.01 3.74 -2.36
N ARG A 75 1.22 3.31 -2.02
CA ARG A 75 2.45 3.67 -2.73
C ARG A 75 3.11 2.40 -3.23
N TRP A 76 3.55 2.42 -4.47
CA TRP A 76 4.22 1.29 -5.10
C TRP A 76 5.19 1.76 -6.18
N HIS A 77 6.09 0.89 -6.57
CA HIS A 77 7.00 1.10 -7.68
C HIS A 77 7.10 -0.15 -8.55
N ALA A 78 7.69 -0.01 -9.74
CA ALA A 78 7.96 -1.12 -10.64
C ALA A 78 9.43 -1.11 -11.04
N GLU A 79 10.03 -2.31 -11.09
CA GLU A 79 11.37 -2.55 -11.60
C GLU A 79 11.35 -3.78 -12.52
N GLY A 80 11.61 -3.55 -13.81
CA GLY A 80 11.49 -4.59 -14.82
C GLY A 80 10.07 -5.18 -14.86
N SER A 81 9.94 -6.48 -14.64
CA SER A 81 8.66 -7.21 -14.67
C SER A 81 8.03 -7.40 -13.28
N VAL A 82 8.53 -6.71 -12.28
CA VAL A 82 8.10 -6.84 -10.88
C VAL A 82 7.64 -5.49 -10.37
N ALA A 83 6.47 -5.46 -9.75
CA ALA A 83 6.00 -4.33 -8.96
C ALA A 83 6.08 -4.65 -7.47
N GLU A 84 6.26 -3.65 -6.63
CA GLU A 84 6.26 -3.80 -5.17
C GLU A 84 5.42 -2.71 -4.51
N ILE A 85 4.52 -3.11 -3.61
CA ILE A 85 3.80 -2.17 -2.74
C ILE A 85 4.72 -1.80 -1.58
N ASP A 86 5.08 -0.52 -1.52
CA ASP A 86 5.91 0.02 -0.43
C ASP A 86 5.08 0.42 0.80
N SER A 87 3.83 0.83 0.58
CA SER A 87 2.94 1.28 1.66
C SER A 87 1.47 1.13 1.26
N LEU A 88 0.65 0.64 2.17
CA LEU A 88 -0.80 0.62 2.07
C LEU A 88 -1.41 1.00 3.41
N TYR A 89 -2.15 2.09 3.44
CA TYR A 89 -2.85 2.55 4.64
C TYR A 89 -4.32 2.82 4.33
N VAL A 90 -5.19 2.36 5.22
CA VAL A 90 -6.64 2.62 5.15
C VAL A 90 -7.06 3.20 6.48
N SER A 91 -7.80 4.30 6.45
CA SER A 91 -8.34 4.90 7.66
C SER A 91 -9.04 3.85 8.54
N PRO A 92 -8.71 3.76 9.84
CA PRO A 92 -9.36 2.81 10.75
C PRO A 92 -10.89 2.91 10.75
N ALA A 93 -11.43 4.11 10.55
CA ALA A 93 -12.87 4.34 10.44
C ALA A 93 -13.49 3.70 9.18
N MET A 94 -12.67 3.36 8.19
CA MET A 94 -13.08 2.74 6.93
C MET A 94 -12.62 1.28 6.79
N ALA A 95 -12.06 0.71 7.88
CA ALA A 95 -11.64 -0.69 7.91
C ALA A 95 -12.82 -1.63 7.60
N GLY A 96 -12.55 -2.72 6.88
CA GLY A 96 -13.56 -3.71 6.52
C GLY A 96 -14.56 -3.28 5.42
N ARG A 97 -14.46 -2.05 4.90
CA ARG A 97 -15.38 -1.52 3.85
C ARG A 97 -14.85 -1.70 2.41
N GLY A 98 -13.80 -2.50 2.22
CA GLY A 98 -13.27 -2.84 0.91
C GLY A 98 -12.29 -1.81 0.32
N VAL A 99 -12.00 -0.70 1.00
CA VAL A 99 -11.10 0.35 0.51
C VAL A 99 -9.71 -0.19 0.19
N GLY A 100 -9.12 -0.98 1.10
CA GLY A 100 -7.80 -1.58 0.89
C GLY A 100 -7.78 -2.53 -0.32
N ARG A 101 -8.84 -3.32 -0.51
CA ARG A 101 -8.98 -4.18 -1.68
C ARG A 101 -8.97 -3.38 -2.98
N LEU A 102 -9.75 -2.30 -3.04
CA LEU A 102 -9.80 -1.45 -4.24
C LEU A 102 -8.44 -0.84 -4.58
N LEU A 103 -7.68 -0.39 -3.57
CA LEU A 103 -6.32 0.13 -3.77
C LEU A 103 -5.37 -0.94 -4.31
N VAL A 104 -5.42 -2.17 -3.77
CA VAL A 104 -4.57 -3.27 -4.25
C VAL A 104 -4.95 -3.69 -5.66
N GLU A 105 -6.25 -3.81 -5.98
CA GLU A 105 -6.68 -4.20 -7.33
C GLU A 105 -6.32 -3.12 -8.36
N ALA A 106 -6.48 -1.82 -8.04
CA ALA A 106 -6.02 -0.73 -8.90
C ALA A 106 -4.50 -0.76 -9.11
N THR A 107 -3.74 -1.13 -8.07
CA THR A 107 -2.29 -1.33 -8.19
C THR A 107 -1.97 -2.51 -9.11
N CYS A 108 -2.67 -3.64 -8.98
CA CYS A 108 -2.51 -4.79 -9.87
C CYS A 108 -2.76 -4.41 -11.35
N GLU A 109 -3.84 -3.69 -11.62
CA GLU A 109 -4.17 -3.24 -12.98
C GLU A 109 -3.08 -2.30 -13.54
N ALA A 110 -2.64 -1.33 -12.74
CA ALA A 110 -1.57 -0.41 -13.13
C ALA A 110 -0.23 -1.14 -13.36
N ALA A 111 0.11 -2.12 -12.52
CA ALA A 111 1.30 -2.94 -12.66
C ALA A 111 1.25 -3.80 -13.93
N VAL A 112 0.11 -4.42 -14.24
CA VAL A 112 -0.09 -5.17 -15.50
C VAL A 112 0.07 -4.26 -16.71
N ASN A 113 -0.46 -3.04 -16.67
CA ASN A 113 -0.30 -2.04 -17.73
C ASN A 113 1.17 -1.62 -17.93
N GLN A 114 2.01 -1.73 -16.88
CA GLN A 114 3.46 -1.56 -16.94
C GLN A 114 4.21 -2.87 -17.23
N GLN A 115 3.51 -3.91 -17.69
CA GLN A 115 4.05 -5.22 -18.05
C GLN A 115 4.67 -6.00 -16.86
N CYS A 116 4.31 -5.65 -15.64
CA CYS A 116 4.70 -6.43 -14.48
C CYS A 116 3.94 -7.76 -14.44
N ARG A 117 4.62 -8.81 -14.00
CA ARG A 117 4.07 -10.16 -13.87
C ARG A 117 3.86 -10.60 -12.44
N ARG A 118 4.45 -9.89 -11.49
CA ARG A 118 4.34 -10.15 -10.06
C ARG A 118 4.17 -8.84 -9.31
N LEU A 119 3.39 -8.90 -8.24
CA LEU A 119 3.26 -7.83 -7.26
C LEU A 119 3.76 -8.35 -5.91
N LEU A 120 4.75 -7.69 -5.35
CA LEU A 120 5.41 -8.03 -4.11
C LEU A 120 5.02 -7.05 -3.02
N LEU A 121 5.21 -7.44 -1.77
CA LEU A 121 5.14 -6.55 -0.62
C LEU A 121 5.92 -7.11 0.57
N TRP A 122 6.15 -6.25 1.57
CA TRP A 122 6.61 -6.62 2.88
C TRP A 122 5.52 -6.37 3.92
N VAL A 123 5.38 -7.26 4.88
CA VAL A 123 4.43 -7.14 5.98
C VAL A 123 5.09 -7.58 7.29
N PHE A 124 4.80 -6.87 8.39
CA PHE A 124 5.31 -7.29 9.69
C PHE A 124 4.81 -8.69 10.03
N GLU A 125 5.73 -9.57 10.42
CA GLU A 125 5.42 -10.97 10.73
C GLU A 125 4.33 -11.11 11.80
N THR A 126 4.27 -10.18 12.74
CA THR A 126 3.29 -10.13 13.82
C THR A 126 1.95 -9.50 13.42
N ASN A 127 1.83 -8.97 12.19
CA ASN A 127 0.60 -8.36 11.72
C ASN A 127 -0.32 -9.38 11.04
N ASP A 128 -0.91 -10.28 11.85
CA ASP A 128 -1.78 -11.34 11.34
C ASP A 128 -2.97 -10.81 10.53
N SER A 129 -3.52 -9.68 10.94
CA SER A 129 -4.65 -9.04 10.23
C SER A 129 -4.28 -8.64 8.81
N ALA A 130 -3.11 -7.99 8.62
CA ALA A 130 -2.65 -7.62 7.29
C ALA A 130 -2.26 -8.86 6.46
N ARG A 131 -1.59 -9.84 7.06
CA ARG A 131 -1.24 -11.10 6.39
C ARG A 131 -2.49 -11.81 5.86
N GLU A 132 -3.51 -11.92 6.68
CA GLU A 132 -4.79 -12.53 6.29
C GLU A 132 -5.50 -11.71 5.21
N PHE A 133 -5.48 -10.38 5.30
CA PHE A 133 -5.99 -9.48 4.25
C PHE A 133 -5.31 -9.75 2.90
N TYR A 134 -3.99 -9.82 2.85
CA TYR A 134 -3.26 -10.09 1.61
C TYR A 134 -3.49 -11.51 1.09
N ARG A 135 -3.58 -12.53 1.97
CA ARG A 135 -3.93 -13.90 1.55
C ARG A 135 -5.28 -13.95 0.84
N ARG A 136 -6.29 -13.25 1.35
CA ARG A 136 -7.62 -13.16 0.69
C ARG A 136 -7.56 -12.48 -0.68
N LEU A 137 -6.55 -11.69 -0.93
CA LEU A 137 -6.30 -11.05 -2.23
C LEU A 137 -5.37 -11.89 -3.13
N GLY A 138 -5.08 -13.13 -2.75
CA GLY A 138 -4.29 -14.07 -3.56
C GLY A 138 -2.78 -13.93 -3.41
N PHE A 139 -2.29 -13.20 -2.39
CA PHE A 139 -0.87 -13.21 -2.06
C PHE A 139 -0.50 -14.45 -1.26
N VAL A 140 0.70 -14.95 -1.49
CA VAL A 140 1.32 -16.04 -0.75
C VAL A 140 2.66 -15.58 -0.18
N GLU A 141 3.07 -16.16 0.94
CA GLU A 141 4.40 -15.91 1.49
C GLU A 141 5.46 -16.49 0.55
N ASP A 142 6.45 -15.71 0.18
CA ASP A 142 7.47 -16.07 -0.81
C ASP A 142 8.79 -16.55 -0.21
N GLY A 143 8.84 -16.68 1.12
CA GLY A 143 10.00 -17.12 1.88
C GLY A 143 11.02 -16.03 2.20
N ARG A 144 10.89 -14.82 1.64
CA ARG A 144 11.74 -13.69 2.02
C ARG A 144 11.42 -13.26 3.45
N ARG A 145 12.47 -12.94 4.19
CA ARG A 145 12.36 -12.53 5.59
C ARG A 145 13.56 -11.67 5.96
N HIS A 146 13.33 -10.52 6.55
CA HIS A 146 14.41 -9.70 7.09
C HIS A 146 13.98 -8.88 8.29
N ARG A 147 14.97 -8.39 9.03
CA ARG A 147 14.74 -7.38 10.06
C ARG A 147 15.10 -6.03 9.47
N THR A 148 14.13 -5.15 9.34
CA THR A 148 14.39 -3.80 8.87
C THR A 148 15.21 -3.02 9.89
N PRO A 149 16.18 -2.18 9.46
CA PRO A 149 16.92 -1.31 10.37
C PRO A 149 16.03 -0.28 11.08
N ASP A 150 14.88 0.02 10.49
CA ASP A 150 13.98 1.06 10.98
C ASP A 150 13.07 0.61 12.12
N TYR A 151 12.81 -0.72 12.23
CA TYR A 151 11.90 -1.27 13.22
C TYR A 151 12.48 -2.50 13.89
N SER A 152 12.11 -2.72 15.16
CA SER A 152 12.59 -3.84 15.96
C SER A 152 11.93 -5.18 15.63
N VAL A 153 11.05 -5.23 14.65
CA VAL A 153 10.29 -6.41 14.24
C VAL A 153 10.80 -6.99 12.91
N VAL A 154 10.41 -8.22 12.65
CA VAL A 154 10.70 -8.92 11.39
C VAL A 154 9.61 -8.64 10.38
N GLU A 155 9.99 -8.44 9.12
CA GLU A 155 9.10 -8.41 7.98
C GLU A 155 9.24 -9.69 7.17
N ILE A 156 8.13 -10.17 6.64
CA ILE A 156 8.07 -11.28 5.68
C ILE A 156 7.60 -10.77 4.33
N GLY A 157 8.14 -11.38 3.28
CA GLY A 157 7.74 -11.10 1.91
C GLY A 157 6.48 -11.86 1.53
N MET A 158 5.61 -11.21 0.79
CA MET A 158 4.47 -11.85 0.13
C MET A 158 4.45 -11.47 -1.35
N GLU A 159 3.97 -12.39 -2.20
CA GLU A 159 3.85 -12.17 -3.63
C GLU A 159 2.48 -12.59 -4.18
N ARG A 160 2.05 -11.92 -5.23
CA ARG A 160 0.91 -12.30 -6.06
C ARG A 160 1.35 -12.31 -7.52
N VAL A 161 1.09 -13.41 -8.22
CA VAL A 161 1.26 -13.50 -9.67
C VAL A 161 0.14 -12.69 -10.34
N LEU A 162 0.52 -11.79 -11.23
CA LEU A 162 -0.41 -10.98 -12.00
C LEU A 162 -0.76 -11.71 -13.29
N ALA A 163 -2.04 -12.01 -13.50
CA ALA A 163 -2.52 -12.57 -14.74
C ALA A 163 -2.36 -11.52 -15.84
N ASN A 164 -1.65 -11.87 -16.90
CA ASN A 164 -1.63 -11.05 -18.10
C ASN A 164 -3.00 -11.20 -18.77
N THR A 165 -3.89 -10.23 -18.56
CA THR A 165 -5.11 -10.13 -19.37
C THR A 165 -4.69 -9.66 -20.77
N GLY A 166 -3.93 -10.50 -21.46
CA GLY A 166 -3.68 -10.33 -22.89
C GLY A 166 -5.04 -10.26 -23.58
N ARG A 167 -5.43 -9.08 -24.06
CA ARG A 167 -6.37 -9.03 -25.18
C ARG A 167 -5.68 -9.79 -26.30
N GLY A 168 -6.11 -11.03 -26.51
CA GLY A 168 -5.79 -11.76 -27.71
C GLY A 168 -6.27 -10.91 -28.89
N THR A 169 -5.34 -10.32 -29.62
CA THR A 169 -5.57 -10.01 -31.01
C THR A 169 -5.64 -11.36 -31.71
N GLU A 170 -6.84 -11.91 -31.82
CA GLU A 170 -7.15 -12.82 -32.88
C GLU A 170 -7.00 -12.02 -34.17
N GLU A 171 -5.85 -12.16 -34.83
CA GLU A 171 -5.74 -11.93 -36.25
C GLU A 171 -6.20 -13.23 -36.94
N ALA A 172 -7.38 -13.10 -37.55
CA ALA A 172 -7.84 -14.03 -38.57
C ALA A 172 -7.33 -13.54 -39.95
#